data_2b4dda945d555052a49c0b57a4ced310
#
_entry.id   2b4dda945d555052a49c0b57a4ced310
#
_cell.length_a   1.000
_cell.length_b   1.000
_cell.length_c   1.000
_cell.angle_alpha   90.00
_cell.angle_beta   90.00
_cell.angle_gamma   90.00
#
_symmetry.space_group_name_H-M   'P 1'
#
loop_
_entity.id
_entity.type
_entity.pdbx_description
1 polymer ?
#
loop_
_entity_poly.entity_id
_entity_poly.type
_entity_poly.pdbx_seq_one_letter_code
_entity_poly.pdbx_strand_id
1 'polypeptide(L)'
;MGFTIGGIREMRSGARRRVRATECTAVAEYTGLWGWDVVPGARAVSGRCSCGDPVCAAPGAHPFSFAEPVPAGAGLDDAARAWSEYPGAALLLPVGRAFDVIEVAEAAGRRALVRLERMGLPLGPVCATPTGRARFFVAPGAAAELPQLLYRMGWDDADLDLHCLGPGSYVTAPPSDLGGLGPVRWLRPPTLDTAGAPPQARLLLGTLAYICHRTHY
;
A
#
# COMPACT_ATOMS: atom_id res chain seq x y z
N MET A 1 -1.93 -10.54 -51.03
CA MET A 1 -2.39 -11.05 -49.72
C MET A 1 -2.00 -10.00 -48.66
N GLY A 2 -2.97 -9.15 -48.31
CA GLY A 2 -2.74 -8.08 -47.33
C GLY A 2 -3.09 -8.57 -45.93
N PHE A 3 -2.12 -8.63 -45.04
CA PHE A 3 -2.35 -8.93 -43.63
C PHE A 3 -2.76 -7.65 -42.90
N THR A 4 -3.90 -7.70 -42.26
CA THR A 4 -4.61 -6.60 -41.61
C THR A 4 -3.91 -6.20 -40.32
N ILE A 5 -3.35 -4.99 -40.26
CA ILE A 5 -2.76 -4.35 -39.06
C ILE A 5 -3.82 -3.96 -37.98
N GLY A 6 -5.12 -4.22 -38.26
CA GLY A 6 -6.23 -3.86 -37.35
C GLY A 6 -6.27 -4.62 -36.00
N GLY A 7 -5.93 -5.91 -36.00
CA GLY A 7 -6.14 -6.77 -34.82
C GLY A 7 -5.27 -6.45 -33.59
N ILE A 8 -4.08 -5.88 -33.76
CA ILE A 8 -3.16 -5.55 -32.66
C ILE A 8 -3.61 -4.27 -31.93
N ARG A 9 -4.23 -3.35 -32.62
CA ARG A 9 -4.73 -2.09 -32.06
C ARG A 9 -5.98 -2.31 -31.20
N GLU A 10 -6.87 -3.21 -31.61
CA GLU A 10 -8.08 -3.57 -30.86
C GLU A 10 -7.75 -4.39 -29.59
N MET A 11 -6.81 -5.33 -29.66
CA MET A 11 -6.36 -6.08 -28.48
C MET A 11 -5.71 -5.18 -27.43
N ARG A 12 -4.91 -4.19 -27.83
CA ARG A 12 -4.29 -3.21 -26.92
C ARG A 12 -5.31 -2.27 -26.29
N SER A 13 -6.34 -1.85 -27.01
CA SER A 13 -7.41 -0.99 -26.49
C SER A 13 -8.30 -1.75 -25.49
N GLY A 14 -8.63 -3.02 -25.76
CA GLY A 14 -9.40 -3.88 -24.88
C GLY A 14 -8.66 -4.22 -23.55
N ALA A 15 -7.34 -4.43 -23.62
CA ALA A 15 -6.53 -4.65 -22.44
C ALA A 15 -6.45 -3.38 -21.57
N ARG A 16 -6.19 -2.22 -22.14
CA ARG A 16 -6.18 -0.93 -21.41
C ARG A 16 -7.53 -0.61 -20.78
N ARG A 17 -8.63 -0.89 -21.46
CA ARG A 17 -9.99 -0.69 -20.92
C ARG A 17 -10.27 -1.59 -19.73
N ARG A 18 -9.83 -2.85 -19.75
CA ARG A 18 -9.98 -3.80 -18.62
C ARG A 18 -9.14 -3.37 -17.41
N VAL A 19 -7.88 -3.02 -17.63
CA VAL A 19 -6.99 -2.53 -16.55
C VAL A 19 -7.60 -1.30 -15.87
N ARG A 20 -8.06 -0.33 -16.65
CA ARG A 20 -8.72 0.89 -16.13
C ARG A 20 -9.99 0.57 -15.33
N ALA A 21 -10.82 -0.36 -15.78
CA ALA A 21 -12.01 -0.78 -15.04
C ALA A 21 -11.63 -1.40 -13.70
N THR A 22 -10.57 -2.20 -13.64
CA THR A 22 -10.05 -2.80 -12.42
C THR A 22 -9.52 -1.74 -11.44
N GLU A 23 -8.79 -0.73 -11.93
CA GLU A 23 -8.28 0.38 -11.12
C GLU A 23 -9.42 1.19 -10.51
N CYS A 24 -10.40 1.62 -11.32
CA CYS A 24 -11.55 2.38 -10.83
C CYS A 24 -12.38 1.59 -9.80
N THR A 25 -12.57 0.28 -10.03
CA THR A 25 -13.25 -0.59 -9.07
C THR A 25 -12.49 -0.66 -7.75
N ALA A 26 -11.17 -0.85 -7.81
CA ALA A 26 -10.34 -0.88 -6.62
C ALA A 26 -10.40 0.45 -5.85
N VAL A 27 -10.32 1.60 -6.54
CA VAL A 27 -10.46 2.92 -5.91
C VAL A 27 -11.81 3.04 -5.20
N ALA A 28 -12.91 2.67 -5.87
CA ALA A 28 -14.25 2.73 -5.29
C ALA A 28 -14.42 1.78 -4.09
N GLU A 29 -13.73 0.63 -4.07
CA GLU A 29 -13.66 -0.25 -2.90
C GLU A 29 -12.92 0.42 -1.74
N TYR A 30 -11.74 1.02 -2.00
CA TYR A 30 -10.96 1.71 -0.98
C TYR A 30 -11.73 2.87 -0.36
N THR A 31 -12.38 3.67 -1.17
CA THR A 31 -13.10 4.85 -0.71
C THR A 31 -14.48 4.52 -0.14
N GLY A 32 -15.26 3.71 -0.86
CA GLY A 32 -16.64 3.43 -0.51
C GLY A 32 -16.84 2.35 0.55
N LEU A 33 -16.06 1.24 0.48
CA LEU A 33 -16.22 0.14 1.43
C LEU A 33 -15.32 0.29 2.65
N TRP A 34 -14.06 0.71 2.46
CA TRP A 34 -13.09 0.75 3.55
C TRP A 34 -12.91 2.13 4.16
N GLY A 35 -13.48 3.18 3.56
CA GLY A 35 -13.45 4.52 4.08
C GLY A 35 -12.06 5.15 4.07
N TRP A 36 -11.23 4.82 3.09
CA TRP A 36 -9.88 5.35 2.94
C TRP A 36 -9.80 6.33 1.78
N ASP A 37 -9.07 7.42 1.96
CA ASP A 37 -8.74 8.31 0.86
C ASP A 37 -7.76 7.61 -0.11
N VAL A 38 -7.88 7.88 -1.39
CA VAL A 38 -6.98 7.37 -2.43
C VAL A 38 -6.43 8.53 -3.25
N VAL A 39 -5.12 8.54 -3.47
CA VAL A 39 -4.46 9.58 -4.28
C VAL A 39 -3.88 8.96 -5.55
N PRO A 40 -4.12 9.56 -6.73
CA PRO A 40 -3.44 9.16 -7.94
C PRO A 40 -1.93 9.37 -7.82
N GLY A 41 -1.17 8.30 -8.02
CA GLY A 41 0.28 8.32 -7.89
C GLY A 41 1.01 8.11 -9.21
N ALA A 42 2.25 8.54 -9.22
CA ALA A 42 3.17 8.26 -10.30
C ALA A 42 3.37 6.74 -10.44
N ARG A 43 3.71 6.31 -11.65
CA ARG A 43 4.11 4.94 -11.96
C ARG A 43 5.51 4.93 -12.56
N ALA A 44 6.23 3.84 -12.40
CA ALA A 44 7.47 3.62 -13.12
C ALA A 44 7.26 2.69 -14.30
N VAL A 45 7.84 3.04 -15.43
CA VAL A 45 7.84 2.22 -16.64
C VAL A 45 9.26 2.23 -17.21
N SER A 46 9.88 1.07 -17.34
CA SER A 46 11.25 0.94 -17.84
C SER A 46 12.26 1.83 -17.08
N GLY A 47 12.12 1.90 -15.74
CA GLY A 47 13.01 2.67 -14.87
C GLY A 47 12.75 4.19 -14.86
N ARG A 48 11.75 4.69 -15.60
CA ARG A 48 11.40 6.10 -15.64
C ARG A 48 10.10 6.38 -14.90
N CYS A 49 10.11 7.43 -14.08
CA CYS A 49 8.90 7.89 -13.40
C CYS A 49 7.99 8.67 -14.34
N SER A 50 6.69 8.45 -14.25
CA SER A 50 5.68 9.21 -15.01
C SER A 50 5.49 10.66 -14.54
N CYS A 51 6.13 11.09 -13.45
CA CYS A 51 6.15 12.48 -13.01
C CYS A 51 6.97 13.40 -13.93
N GLY A 52 7.80 12.83 -14.82
CA GLY A 52 8.64 13.59 -15.74
C GLY A 52 9.96 14.07 -15.16
N ASP A 53 10.20 13.92 -13.87
CA ASP A 53 11.48 14.26 -13.25
C ASP A 53 12.52 13.16 -13.56
N PRO A 54 13.63 13.48 -14.24
CA PRO A 54 14.69 12.53 -14.55
C PRO A 54 15.47 12.04 -13.32
N VAL A 55 15.42 12.78 -12.21
CA VAL A 55 16.13 12.50 -10.94
C VAL A 55 15.13 12.15 -9.82
N CYS A 56 13.97 11.60 -10.19
CA CYS A 56 12.93 11.26 -9.23
C CYS A 56 13.46 10.32 -8.14
N ALA A 57 13.40 10.76 -6.88
CA ALA A 57 13.93 10.00 -5.74
C ALA A 57 13.13 8.72 -5.42
N ALA A 58 11.85 8.67 -5.83
CA ALA A 58 10.97 7.53 -5.57
C ALA A 58 10.13 7.18 -6.81
N PRO A 59 10.73 6.67 -7.89
CA PRO A 59 10.02 6.40 -9.14
C PRO A 59 8.82 5.47 -8.94
N GLY A 60 7.61 5.95 -9.30
CA GLY A 60 6.38 5.17 -9.21
C GLY A 60 5.87 4.92 -7.77
N ALA A 61 6.33 5.67 -6.79
CA ALA A 61 5.96 5.48 -5.38
C ALA A 61 5.58 6.78 -4.67
N HIS A 62 5.23 7.82 -5.40
CA HIS A 62 4.84 9.13 -4.84
C HIS A 62 3.58 9.68 -5.52
N PRO A 63 2.79 10.53 -4.86
CA PRO A 63 1.64 11.18 -5.48
C PRO A 63 2.08 12.16 -6.57
N PHE A 64 1.21 12.42 -7.53
CA PHE A 64 1.36 13.60 -8.38
C PHE A 64 1.11 14.85 -7.55
N SER A 65 1.96 15.86 -7.71
CA SER A 65 1.89 17.11 -6.92
C SER A 65 0.61 17.92 -7.14
N PHE A 66 -0.10 17.67 -8.23
CA PHE A 66 -1.34 18.35 -8.64
C PHE A 66 -2.58 17.45 -8.57
N ALA A 67 -2.43 16.18 -8.15
CA ALA A 67 -3.55 15.27 -8.04
C ALA A 67 -4.27 15.46 -6.70
N GLU A 68 -5.58 15.65 -6.80
CA GLU A 68 -6.43 15.70 -5.62
C GLU A 68 -6.79 14.29 -5.13
N PRO A 69 -6.89 14.09 -3.80
CA PRO A 69 -7.35 12.83 -3.24
C PRO A 69 -8.80 12.55 -3.64
N VAL A 70 -9.10 11.31 -3.98
CA VAL A 70 -10.47 10.80 -4.01
C VAL A 70 -10.84 10.47 -2.56
N PRO A 71 -11.79 11.19 -1.96
CA PRO A 71 -12.04 11.09 -0.53
C PRO A 71 -12.76 9.80 -0.14
N ALA A 72 -12.62 9.41 1.11
CA ALA A 72 -13.43 8.38 1.75
C ALA A 72 -14.94 8.66 1.52
N GLY A 73 -15.69 7.63 1.18
CA GLY A 73 -17.10 7.71 0.82
C GLY A 73 -17.38 7.97 -0.67
N ALA A 74 -16.34 8.27 -1.47
CA ALA A 74 -16.50 8.42 -2.92
C ALA A 74 -16.89 7.10 -3.59
N GLY A 75 -17.73 7.19 -4.61
CA GLY A 75 -18.22 6.05 -5.38
C GLY A 75 -17.46 5.81 -6.68
N LEU A 76 -17.97 4.86 -7.47
CA LEU A 76 -17.35 4.47 -8.74
C LEU A 76 -17.26 5.62 -9.76
N ASP A 77 -18.25 6.50 -9.81
CA ASP A 77 -18.26 7.63 -10.74
C ASP A 77 -17.18 8.66 -10.40
N ASP A 78 -16.94 8.90 -9.12
CA ASP A 78 -15.87 9.79 -8.64
C ASP A 78 -14.50 9.20 -8.93
N ALA A 79 -14.32 7.90 -8.66
CA ALA A 79 -13.13 7.16 -9.01
C ALA A 79 -12.85 7.19 -10.52
N ALA A 80 -13.89 6.96 -11.34
CA ALA A 80 -13.76 6.99 -12.80
C ALA A 80 -13.40 8.37 -13.32
N ARG A 81 -13.94 9.43 -12.73
CA ARG A 81 -13.61 10.82 -13.06
C ARG A 81 -12.14 11.10 -12.76
N ALA A 82 -11.69 10.85 -11.54
CA ALA A 82 -10.30 11.05 -11.13
C ALA A 82 -9.31 10.27 -12.01
N TRP A 83 -9.55 8.97 -12.23
CA TRP A 83 -8.68 8.15 -13.08
C TRP A 83 -8.81 8.46 -14.59
N SER A 84 -9.79 9.26 -15.00
CA SER A 84 -9.84 9.76 -16.38
C SER A 84 -8.75 10.79 -16.67
N GLU A 85 -8.38 11.56 -15.65
CA GLU A 85 -7.33 12.58 -15.74
C GLU A 85 -5.92 11.97 -15.62
N TYR A 86 -5.79 10.86 -14.89
CA TYR A 86 -4.51 10.17 -14.63
C TYR A 86 -4.54 8.69 -15.05
N PRO A 87 -4.67 8.37 -16.34
CA PRO A 87 -4.82 6.99 -16.80
C PRO A 87 -3.62 6.12 -16.40
N GLY A 88 -3.90 5.05 -15.66
CA GLY A 88 -2.89 4.11 -15.19
C GLY A 88 -2.07 4.66 -14.02
N ALA A 89 -2.55 5.66 -13.30
CA ALA A 89 -1.95 6.11 -12.05
C ALA A 89 -1.92 4.97 -11.02
N ALA A 90 -0.86 4.94 -10.21
CA ALA A 90 -0.81 4.04 -9.07
C ALA A 90 -1.83 4.49 -8.01
N LEU A 91 -2.43 3.52 -7.31
CA LEU A 91 -3.28 3.80 -6.16
C LEU A 91 -2.39 4.01 -4.95
N LEU A 92 -2.37 5.21 -4.41
CA LEU A 92 -1.67 5.54 -3.19
C LEU A 92 -2.65 5.82 -2.06
N LEU A 93 -2.38 5.24 -0.90
CA LEU A 93 -3.13 5.51 0.32
C LEU A 93 -2.32 6.47 1.20
N PRO A 94 -2.85 7.64 1.56
CA PRO A 94 -2.21 8.53 2.53
C PRO A 94 -2.25 7.90 3.92
N VAL A 95 -1.10 7.94 4.61
CA VAL A 95 -0.91 7.37 5.95
C VAL A 95 -1.08 8.45 7.00
N GLY A 96 -1.53 8.08 8.20
CA GLY A 96 -1.62 8.95 9.37
C GLY A 96 -3.04 9.40 9.74
N ARG A 97 -4.04 9.21 8.86
CA ARG A 97 -5.43 9.58 9.13
C ARG A 97 -6.29 8.38 9.51
N ALA A 98 -6.44 7.43 8.61
CA ALA A 98 -7.22 6.22 8.83
C ALA A 98 -6.39 5.11 9.48
N PHE A 99 -5.10 5.10 9.23
CA PHE A 99 -4.15 4.11 9.73
C PHE A 99 -2.72 4.64 9.65
N ASP A 100 -1.83 4.04 10.44
CA ASP A 100 -0.38 4.04 10.24
C ASP A 100 0.05 2.66 9.72
N VAL A 101 1.32 2.53 9.30
CA VAL A 101 1.81 1.29 8.72
C VAL A 101 3.14 0.89 9.34
N ILE A 102 3.20 -0.30 9.95
CA ILE A 102 4.47 -0.90 10.37
C ILE A 102 5.00 -1.74 9.21
N GLU A 103 6.21 -1.41 8.77
CA GLU A 103 6.90 -2.09 7.68
C GLU A 103 8.09 -2.90 8.20
N VAL A 104 8.18 -4.17 7.79
CA VAL A 104 9.26 -5.10 8.12
C VAL A 104 9.65 -5.90 6.86
N ALA A 105 10.77 -6.63 6.91
CA ALA A 105 11.09 -7.61 5.86
C ALA A 105 9.93 -8.59 5.65
N GLU A 106 9.59 -8.93 4.40
CA GLU A 106 8.44 -9.80 4.08
C GLU A 106 8.54 -11.17 4.76
N ALA A 107 9.75 -11.75 4.79
CA ALA A 107 9.94 -13.05 5.43
C ALA A 107 9.65 -13.02 6.94
N ALA A 108 10.07 -11.96 7.63
CA ALA A 108 9.76 -11.73 9.04
C ALA A 108 8.26 -11.46 9.23
N GLY A 109 7.68 -10.61 8.39
CA GLY A 109 6.27 -10.26 8.41
C GLY A 109 5.35 -11.47 8.24
N ARG A 110 5.65 -12.38 7.31
CA ARG A 110 4.87 -13.63 7.13
C ARG A 110 4.90 -14.52 8.37
N ARG A 111 6.09 -14.67 9.00
CA ARG A 111 6.22 -15.45 10.25
C ARG A 111 5.45 -14.78 11.39
N ALA A 112 5.54 -13.45 11.49
CA ALA A 112 4.81 -12.69 12.49
C ALA A 112 3.29 -12.83 12.31
N LEU A 113 2.80 -12.70 11.08
CA LEU A 113 1.38 -12.83 10.76
C LEU A 113 0.82 -14.17 11.23
N VAL A 114 1.47 -15.28 10.86
CA VAL A 114 1.06 -16.63 11.30
C VAL A 114 1.06 -16.76 12.82
N ARG A 115 2.06 -16.19 13.50
CA ARG A 115 2.12 -16.25 14.97
C ARG A 115 1.02 -15.42 15.63
N LEU A 116 0.78 -14.22 15.15
CA LEU A 116 -0.26 -13.32 15.65
C LEU A 116 -1.66 -13.90 15.44
N GLU A 117 -1.92 -14.54 14.29
CA GLU A 117 -3.17 -15.24 14.00
C GLU A 117 -3.39 -16.41 14.99
N ARG A 118 -2.37 -17.22 15.25
CA ARG A 118 -2.44 -18.33 16.24
C ARG A 118 -2.69 -17.85 17.67
N MET A 119 -2.24 -16.63 17.99
CA MET A 119 -2.48 -16.03 19.31
C MET A 119 -3.89 -15.41 19.42
N GLY A 120 -4.67 -15.40 18.33
CA GLY A 120 -6.02 -14.81 18.30
C GLY A 120 -6.03 -13.29 18.48
N LEU A 121 -4.92 -12.61 18.18
CA LEU A 121 -4.85 -11.15 18.32
C LEU A 121 -5.63 -10.46 17.18
N PRO A 122 -6.23 -9.30 17.47
CA PRO A 122 -6.87 -8.50 16.43
C PRO A 122 -5.80 -8.06 15.42
N LEU A 123 -6.07 -8.32 14.14
CA LEU A 123 -5.17 -7.99 13.04
C LEU A 123 -5.86 -7.11 12.01
N GLY A 124 -5.16 -6.06 11.62
CA GLY A 124 -5.51 -5.24 10.46
C GLY A 124 -5.16 -5.90 9.13
N PRO A 125 -5.38 -5.19 8.03
CA PRO A 125 -4.87 -5.58 6.72
C PRO A 125 -3.35 -5.69 6.71
N VAL A 126 -2.84 -6.59 5.87
CA VAL A 126 -1.39 -6.76 5.67
C VAL A 126 -1.12 -6.93 4.18
N CYS A 127 -0.23 -6.13 3.61
CA CYS A 127 0.19 -6.31 2.22
C CYS A 127 1.68 -6.63 2.12
N ALA A 128 2.07 -7.21 1.00
CA ALA A 128 3.46 -7.42 0.61
C ALA A 128 3.79 -6.62 -0.65
N THR A 129 4.98 -6.06 -0.66
CA THR A 129 5.50 -5.30 -1.79
C THR A 129 6.48 -6.16 -2.61
N PRO A 130 6.66 -5.87 -3.90
CA PRO A 130 7.65 -6.57 -4.73
C PRO A 130 9.11 -6.28 -4.30
N THR A 131 9.31 -5.30 -3.41
CA THR A 131 10.62 -5.01 -2.81
C THR A 131 10.92 -5.88 -1.58
N GLY A 132 10.09 -6.88 -1.29
CA GLY A 132 10.31 -7.79 -0.17
C GLY A 132 9.93 -7.20 1.20
N ARG A 133 9.01 -6.25 1.25
CA ARG A 133 8.50 -5.68 2.51
C ARG A 133 7.09 -6.17 2.79
N ALA A 134 6.79 -6.42 4.06
CA ALA A 134 5.43 -6.62 4.58
C ALA A 134 4.99 -5.38 5.35
N ARG A 135 3.77 -4.92 5.11
CA ARG A 135 3.16 -3.71 5.66
C ARG A 135 1.93 -4.07 6.46
N PHE A 136 1.98 -3.84 7.77
CA PHE A 136 0.89 -4.07 8.72
C PHE A 136 0.16 -2.76 8.98
N PHE A 137 -1.11 -2.72 8.67
CA PHE A 137 -1.95 -1.55 8.91
C PHE A 137 -2.39 -1.55 10.38
N VAL A 138 -2.12 -0.46 11.07
CA VAL A 138 -2.37 -0.27 12.50
C VAL A 138 -3.10 1.04 12.75
N ALA A 139 -3.64 1.22 13.95
CA ALA A 139 -4.31 2.46 14.32
C ALA A 139 -3.39 3.68 14.14
N PRO A 140 -3.94 4.84 13.74
CA PRO A 140 -3.16 6.06 13.56
C PRO A 140 -2.51 6.50 14.88
N GLY A 141 -1.35 7.18 14.77
CA GLY A 141 -0.52 7.60 15.91
C GLY A 141 0.62 6.65 16.23
N ALA A 142 0.63 5.45 15.63
CA ALA A 142 1.65 4.43 15.88
C ALA A 142 3.07 4.91 15.55
N ALA A 143 3.24 5.72 14.50
CA ALA A 143 4.56 6.24 14.11
C ALA A 143 5.16 7.16 15.19
N ALA A 144 4.34 8.00 15.83
CA ALA A 144 4.77 8.86 16.91
C ALA A 144 5.06 8.08 18.22
N GLU A 145 4.29 7.02 18.46
CA GLU A 145 4.41 6.21 19.68
C GLU A 145 5.53 5.15 19.60
N LEU A 146 5.98 4.79 18.40
CA LEU A 146 6.88 3.66 18.17
C LEU A 146 8.15 3.69 19.05
N PRO A 147 8.90 4.80 19.17
CA PRO A 147 10.12 4.80 20.00
C PRO A 147 9.83 4.48 21.45
N GLN A 148 8.75 5.05 22.00
CA GLN A 148 8.37 4.81 23.39
C GLN A 148 7.86 3.39 23.61
N LEU A 149 7.15 2.80 22.63
CA LEU A 149 6.69 1.42 22.71
C LEU A 149 7.87 0.44 22.68
N LEU A 150 8.86 0.66 21.80
CA LEU A 150 10.08 -0.16 21.73
C LEU A 150 10.86 -0.07 23.04
N TYR A 151 11.07 1.15 23.58
CA TYR A 151 11.71 1.35 24.87
C TYR A 151 11.03 0.56 25.99
N ARG A 152 9.70 0.65 26.14
CA ARG A 152 8.94 -0.08 27.16
C ARG A 152 9.01 -1.59 27.04
N MET A 153 9.29 -2.09 25.85
CA MET A 153 9.43 -3.52 25.55
C MET A 153 10.87 -4.02 25.61
N GLY A 154 11.85 -3.12 25.90
CA GLY A 154 13.27 -3.44 25.96
C GLY A 154 13.91 -3.69 24.58
N TRP A 155 13.43 -2.98 23.55
CA TRP A 155 13.92 -3.07 22.18
C TRP A 155 14.54 -1.76 21.65
N ASP A 156 14.76 -0.78 22.52
CA ASP A 156 15.25 0.55 22.19
C ASP A 156 16.67 0.58 21.63
N ASP A 157 17.53 -0.33 22.10
CA ASP A 157 18.92 -0.46 21.63
C ASP A 157 19.08 -1.54 20.54
N ALA A 158 17.99 -2.18 20.11
CA ALA A 158 18.08 -3.25 19.12
C ALA A 158 18.05 -2.68 17.70
N ASP A 159 18.98 -3.12 16.84
CA ASP A 159 18.94 -2.87 15.41
C ASP A 159 17.84 -3.76 14.78
N LEU A 160 16.67 -3.17 14.61
CA LEU A 160 15.51 -3.85 14.06
C LEU A 160 15.22 -3.34 12.64
N ASP A 161 15.10 -4.26 11.67
CA ASP A 161 14.52 -3.92 10.37
C ASP A 161 12.99 -3.74 10.50
N LEU A 162 12.62 -2.68 11.24
CA LEU A 162 11.25 -2.32 11.55
C LEU A 162 11.08 -0.80 11.49
N HIS A 163 10.18 -0.35 10.63
CA HIS A 163 9.88 1.07 10.46
C HIS A 163 8.38 1.32 10.63
N CYS A 164 8.01 2.54 11.00
CA CYS A 164 6.61 2.94 11.01
C CYS A 164 6.40 4.17 10.13
N LEU A 165 5.51 4.04 9.16
CA LEU A 165 5.06 5.12 8.30
C LEU A 165 3.87 5.80 8.97
N GLY A 166 3.91 7.11 9.08
CA GLY A 166 2.88 7.96 9.67
C GLY A 166 2.48 9.11 8.76
N PRO A 167 1.91 10.19 9.32
CA PRO A 167 1.44 11.34 8.56
C PRO A 167 2.47 11.89 7.57
N GLY A 168 2.01 12.20 6.35
CA GLY A 168 2.87 12.67 5.25
C GLY A 168 3.47 11.56 4.40
N SER A 169 3.34 10.29 4.82
CA SER A 169 3.75 9.14 4.04
C SER A 169 2.60 8.63 3.14
N TYR A 170 2.97 7.86 2.13
CA TYR A 170 2.03 7.18 1.24
C TYR A 170 2.43 5.72 1.07
N VAL A 171 1.46 4.85 0.92
CA VAL A 171 1.69 3.45 0.57
C VAL A 171 1.00 3.10 -0.74
N THR A 172 1.73 2.46 -1.65
CA THR A 172 1.14 1.90 -2.87
C THR A 172 0.24 0.74 -2.48
N ALA A 173 -0.99 0.75 -2.96
CA ALA A 173 -2.00 -0.25 -2.64
C ALA A 173 -2.24 -1.24 -3.78
N PRO A 174 -2.59 -2.50 -3.49
CA PRO A 174 -3.08 -3.43 -4.51
C PRO A 174 -4.26 -2.85 -5.31
N PRO A 175 -4.35 -3.07 -6.61
CA PRO A 175 -3.49 -3.94 -7.43
C PRO A 175 -2.32 -3.20 -8.09
N SER A 176 -1.94 -2.02 -7.61
CA SER A 176 -0.93 -1.18 -8.27
C SER A 176 0.45 -1.82 -8.26
N ASP A 177 1.18 -1.56 -9.34
CA ASP A 177 2.60 -1.85 -9.43
C ASP A 177 3.41 -0.84 -8.59
N LEU A 178 4.44 -1.31 -7.91
CA LEU A 178 5.37 -0.47 -7.14
C LEU A 178 6.69 -0.33 -7.89
N GLY A 179 6.94 0.85 -8.40
CA GLY A 179 8.23 1.19 -9.01
C GLY A 179 8.61 0.41 -10.28
N GLY A 180 7.66 -0.25 -10.93
CA GLY A 180 7.93 -1.12 -12.09
C GLY A 180 8.48 -2.50 -11.72
N LEU A 181 8.47 -2.85 -10.42
CA LEU A 181 9.01 -4.12 -9.90
C LEU A 181 7.94 -5.21 -9.79
N GLY A 182 6.68 -4.84 -9.94
CA GLY A 182 5.53 -5.75 -9.86
C GLY A 182 4.44 -5.25 -8.91
N PRO A 183 3.30 -5.97 -8.84
CA PRO A 183 2.15 -5.54 -8.06
C PRO A 183 2.36 -5.73 -6.56
N VAL A 184 1.86 -4.78 -5.79
CA VAL A 184 1.60 -4.96 -4.36
C VAL A 184 0.44 -5.95 -4.23
N ARG A 185 0.49 -6.82 -3.22
CA ARG A 185 -0.52 -7.86 -3.00
C ARG A 185 -0.92 -7.96 -1.54
N TRP A 186 -2.17 -8.27 -1.30
CA TRP A 186 -2.63 -8.55 0.06
C TRP A 186 -2.09 -9.90 0.55
N LEU A 187 -1.50 -9.92 1.74
CA LEU A 187 -1.29 -11.13 2.54
C LEU A 187 -2.52 -11.43 3.39
N ARG A 188 -3.14 -10.37 3.88
CA ARG A 188 -4.41 -10.35 4.59
C ARG A 188 -5.21 -9.15 4.06
N PRO A 189 -6.26 -9.36 3.26
CA PRO A 189 -7.04 -8.25 2.72
C PRO A 189 -7.81 -7.53 3.84
N PRO A 190 -8.19 -6.25 3.63
CA PRO A 190 -9.10 -5.56 4.53
C PRO A 190 -10.48 -6.22 4.55
N THR A 191 -11.14 -6.11 5.67
CA THR A 191 -12.58 -6.37 5.85
C THR A 191 -13.24 -5.10 6.37
N LEU A 192 -14.55 -5.02 6.37
CA LEU A 192 -15.26 -3.83 6.89
C LEU A 192 -14.81 -3.50 8.33
N ASP A 193 -14.70 -4.50 9.18
CA ASP A 193 -14.29 -4.33 10.57
C ASP A 193 -12.83 -3.88 10.69
N THR A 194 -11.92 -4.52 9.95
CA THR A 194 -10.48 -4.25 10.07
C THR A 194 -10.02 -2.99 9.35
N ALA A 195 -10.76 -2.54 8.36
CA ALA A 195 -10.49 -1.29 7.64
C ALA A 195 -10.91 -0.07 8.47
N GLY A 196 -12.09 -0.13 9.11
CA GLY A 196 -12.62 0.95 9.92
C GLY A 196 -11.99 1.06 11.31
N ALA A 197 -11.45 -0.06 11.87
CA ALA A 197 -10.85 -0.11 13.19
C ALA A 197 -9.56 -0.94 13.18
N PRO A 198 -8.47 -0.44 12.57
CA PRO A 198 -7.20 -1.14 12.58
C PRO A 198 -6.65 -1.28 14.02
N PRO A 199 -5.93 -2.38 14.33
CA PRO A 199 -5.49 -2.68 15.68
C PRO A 199 -4.42 -1.71 16.16
N GLN A 200 -4.34 -1.53 17.48
CA GLN A 200 -3.27 -0.75 18.10
C GLN A 200 -1.90 -1.40 17.87
N ALA A 201 -0.89 -0.61 17.49
CA ALA A 201 0.47 -1.08 17.21
C ALA A 201 1.07 -1.91 18.36
N ARG A 202 0.81 -1.54 19.62
CA ARG A 202 1.29 -2.26 20.83
C ARG A 202 0.91 -3.74 20.87
N LEU A 203 -0.17 -4.15 20.20
CA LEU A 203 -0.62 -5.55 20.18
C LEU A 203 0.23 -6.42 19.26
N LEU A 204 0.82 -5.82 18.22
CA LEU A 204 1.60 -6.51 17.20
C LEU A 204 3.11 -6.36 17.44
N LEU A 205 3.52 -5.20 17.99
CA LEU A 205 4.89 -4.73 18.00
C LEU A 205 5.85 -5.71 18.69
N GLY A 206 5.47 -6.28 19.82
CA GLY A 206 6.34 -7.23 20.55
C GLY A 206 6.66 -8.49 19.74
N THR A 207 5.67 -9.01 18.98
CA THR A 207 5.90 -10.15 18.07
C THR A 207 6.73 -9.77 16.87
N LEU A 208 6.47 -8.60 16.27
CA LEU A 208 7.23 -8.09 15.13
C LEU A 208 8.69 -7.85 15.51
N ALA A 209 8.95 -7.12 16.59
CA ALA A 209 10.30 -6.85 17.09
C ALA A 209 11.08 -8.14 17.39
N TYR A 210 10.47 -9.08 18.11
CA TYR A 210 11.08 -10.37 18.42
C TYR A 210 11.49 -11.15 17.15
N ILE A 211 10.63 -11.18 16.13
CA ILE A 211 10.91 -11.92 14.90
C ILE A 211 11.94 -11.19 14.05
N CYS A 212 11.87 -9.85 13.93
CA CYS A 212 12.88 -9.06 13.24
C CYS A 212 14.26 -9.27 13.84
N HIS A 213 14.40 -9.17 15.16
CA HIS A 213 15.66 -9.40 15.86
C HIS A 213 16.26 -10.78 15.56
N ARG A 214 15.43 -11.84 15.58
CA ARG A 214 15.90 -13.21 15.28
C ARG A 214 16.23 -13.47 13.79
N THR A 215 15.89 -12.58 12.92
CA THR A 215 16.14 -12.75 11.48
C THR A 215 17.46 -12.08 11.08
N HIS A 216 18.03 -11.24 11.94
CA HIS A 216 19.34 -10.61 11.76
C HIS A 216 20.50 -11.52 12.20
N TYR A 217 20.20 -12.64 12.86
CA TYR A 217 21.15 -13.69 13.26
C TYR A 217 20.81 -15.02 12.56
#